data_5b4adb81af21d7bb3759f221f674bd9d
#
_entry.id   5b4adb81af21d7bb3759f221f674bd9d
#
_cell.length_a   1.000
_cell.length_b   1.000
_cell.length_c   1.000
_cell.angle_alpha   90.00
_cell.angle_beta   90.00
_cell.angle_gamma   90.00
#
_symmetry.space_group_name_H-M   'P 1'
#
loop_
_entity.id
_entity.type
_entity.pdbx_description
1 polymer ?
#
loop_
_entity_poly.entity_id
_entity_poly.type
_entity_poly.pdbx_seq_one_letter_code
_entity_poly.pdbx_strand_id
1 'polypeptide(L)'
;MKNLSFLKLSVFVVVFLMFGTIQAQDIKNGFKSSPNEGWMVNVEEAYKLSEKTNRPILANFTGSDWCGWCKRLKSEVFNQPAFKEWAAENVVLLELDYPRRTQLPEAQQRQNAELQQAFRVTGYPTIWMFDLDKPDGKRFQIQAYGKTGYASGGPEKYVESLEKMIELKNKSVN
;
A
#
# COMPACT_ATOMS: atom_id res chain seq x y z
N MET A 1 10.79 -64.35 -13.37
CA MET A 1 10.00 -63.25 -14.00
C MET A 1 9.04 -62.67 -12.96
N LYS A 2 9.54 -61.96 -11.99
CA LYS A 2 8.76 -61.23 -10.98
C LYS A 2 9.68 -60.10 -10.54
N ASN A 3 9.44 -58.84 -10.92
CA ASN A 3 9.93 -57.61 -10.27
C ASN A 3 9.85 -56.37 -11.15
N LEU A 4 9.00 -56.38 -12.25
CA LEU A 4 8.89 -55.19 -13.08
C LEU A 4 7.63 -54.33 -12.83
N SER A 5 6.70 -54.80 -11.94
CA SER A 5 5.45 -54.07 -11.67
C SER A 5 5.54 -53.05 -10.51
N PHE A 6 6.48 -53.25 -9.59
CA PHE A 6 6.59 -52.33 -8.43
C PHE A 6 7.36 -51.03 -8.71
N LEU A 7 8.19 -51.00 -9.75
CA LEU A 7 8.98 -49.81 -10.10
C LEU A 7 8.17 -48.74 -10.83
N LYS A 8 7.08 -49.12 -11.51
CA LYS A 8 6.22 -48.18 -12.23
C LYS A 8 5.23 -47.43 -11.34
N LEU A 9 4.91 -47.97 -10.16
CA LEU A 9 3.99 -47.33 -9.24
C LEU A 9 4.68 -46.22 -8.38
N SER A 10 5.98 -46.39 -8.06
CA SER A 10 6.75 -45.38 -7.33
C SER A 10 7.00 -44.10 -8.07
N VAL A 11 7.14 -44.16 -9.42
CA VAL A 11 7.41 -42.96 -10.25
C VAL A 11 6.18 -42.06 -10.38
N PHE A 12 4.97 -42.64 -10.35
CA PHE A 12 3.72 -41.86 -10.48
C PHE A 12 3.35 -41.10 -9.19
N VAL A 13 3.71 -41.61 -8.03
CA VAL A 13 3.44 -40.93 -6.74
C VAL A 13 4.39 -39.76 -6.51
N VAL A 14 5.63 -39.81 -7.01
CA VAL A 14 6.61 -38.72 -6.85
C VAL A 14 6.31 -37.52 -7.76
N VAL A 15 5.72 -37.77 -8.95
CA VAL A 15 5.37 -36.68 -9.89
C VAL A 15 4.15 -35.89 -9.41
N PHE A 16 3.24 -36.48 -8.63
CA PHE A 16 2.04 -35.80 -8.14
C PHE A 16 2.29 -34.88 -6.92
N LEU A 17 3.45 -34.99 -6.26
CA LEU A 17 3.83 -34.14 -5.12
C LEU A 17 4.54 -32.83 -5.52
N MET A 18 4.83 -32.62 -6.80
CA MET A 18 5.55 -31.44 -7.29
C MET A 18 4.64 -30.30 -7.81
N PHE A 19 3.31 -30.47 -7.81
CA PHE A 19 2.38 -29.46 -8.33
C PHE A 19 1.56 -28.74 -7.27
N GLY A 20 2.03 -28.68 -6.04
CA GLY A 20 1.30 -28.07 -4.90
C GLY A 20 2.01 -26.92 -4.20
N THR A 21 2.83 -26.11 -4.89
CA THR A 21 3.16 -24.78 -4.37
C THR A 21 2.05 -23.81 -4.77
N ILE A 22 0.90 -23.95 -4.11
CA ILE A 22 -0.03 -22.82 -3.98
C ILE A 22 0.79 -21.73 -3.32
N GLN A 23 1.05 -20.65 -4.07
CA GLN A 23 1.61 -19.43 -3.49
C GLN A 23 0.66 -19.04 -2.35
N ALA A 24 1.06 -19.32 -1.12
CA ALA A 24 0.46 -18.73 0.05
C ALA A 24 0.66 -17.22 -0.11
N GLN A 25 -0.40 -16.53 -0.54
CA GLN A 25 -0.38 -15.08 -0.62
C GLN A 25 -0.07 -14.61 0.79
N ASP A 26 0.88 -13.71 0.91
CA ASP A 26 1.43 -13.23 2.17
C ASP A 26 0.36 -12.41 2.90
N ILE A 27 -0.60 -13.09 3.55
CA ILE A 27 -1.67 -12.49 4.33
C ILE A 27 -1.18 -12.45 5.78
N LYS A 28 -0.71 -11.28 6.19
CA LYS A 28 -0.31 -11.01 7.55
C LYS A 28 -1.41 -10.25 8.28
N ASN A 29 -1.89 -10.76 9.41
CA ASN A 29 -2.92 -10.12 10.24
C ASN A 29 -4.22 -9.75 9.49
N GLY A 30 -4.62 -10.52 8.47
CA GLY A 30 -5.80 -10.24 7.65
C GLY A 30 -5.59 -9.19 6.56
N PHE A 31 -4.34 -8.85 6.24
CA PHE A 31 -3.96 -7.91 5.17
C PHE A 31 -3.05 -8.61 4.16
N LYS A 32 -3.37 -8.43 2.88
CA LYS A 32 -2.51 -8.82 1.77
C LYS A 32 -1.51 -7.72 1.51
N SER A 33 -0.22 -8.06 1.52
CA SER A 33 0.88 -7.12 1.29
C SER A 33 0.72 -6.36 -0.04
N SER A 34 1.21 -5.12 -0.07
CA SER A 34 1.35 -4.38 -1.31
C SER A 34 2.39 -5.07 -2.21
N PRO A 35 2.15 -5.15 -3.54
CA PRO A 35 3.18 -5.55 -4.50
C PRO A 35 4.24 -4.45 -4.70
N ASN A 36 4.08 -3.29 -4.08
CA ASN A 36 4.97 -2.15 -4.18
C ASN A 36 5.91 -2.12 -2.97
N GLU A 37 7.21 -2.15 -3.24
CA GLU A 37 8.23 -2.09 -2.20
C GLU A 37 8.10 -0.81 -1.37
N GLY A 38 8.16 -0.95 -0.03
CA GLY A 38 8.07 0.17 0.91
C GLY A 38 6.65 0.64 1.23
N TRP A 39 5.62 0.17 0.52
CA TRP A 39 4.24 0.53 0.78
C TRP A 39 3.57 -0.40 1.78
N MET A 40 3.11 0.16 2.88
CA MET A 40 2.26 -0.52 3.86
C MET A 40 0.82 -0.58 3.37
N VAL A 41 0.01 -1.49 3.93
CA VAL A 41 -1.41 -1.63 3.59
C VAL A 41 -2.30 -1.57 4.83
N ASN A 42 -1.72 -1.65 6.01
CA ASN A 42 -2.40 -1.62 7.31
C ASN A 42 -2.19 -0.24 7.94
N VAL A 43 -3.28 0.50 8.18
CA VAL A 43 -3.23 1.86 8.74
C VAL A 43 -2.70 1.86 10.18
N GLU A 44 -2.96 0.83 10.97
CA GLU A 44 -2.48 0.73 12.35
C GLU A 44 -0.95 0.54 12.38
N GLU A 45 -0.41 -0.24 11.45
CA GLU A 45 1.05 -0.40 11.31
C GLU A 45 1.70 0.90 10.80
N ALA A 46 1.06 1.58 9.83
CA ALA A 46 1.52 2.87 9.33
C ALA A 46 1.50 3.94 10.43
N TYR A 47 0.45 3.99 11.25
CA TYR A 47 0.36 4.87 12.40
C TYR A 47 1.51 4.66 13.39
N LYS A 48 1.77 3.40 13.81
CA LYS A 48 2.86 3.09 14.74
C LYS A 48 4.23 3.50 14.19
N LEU A 49 4.44 3.34 12.89
CA LEU A 49 5.68 3.77 12.26
C LEU A 49 5.77 5.30 12.19
N SER A 50 4.67 5.97 11.85
CA SER A 50 4.56 7.43 11.82
C SER A 50 4.87 8.05 13.19
N GLU A 51 4.24 7.55 14.28
CA GLU A 51 4.55 8.00 15.65
C GLU A 51 6.04 7.80 15.99
N LYS A 52 6.57 6.61 15.73
CA LYS A 52 7.97 6.29 16.06
C LYS A 52 8.97 7.17 15.33
N THR A 53 8.68 7.59 14.10
CA THR A 53 9.62 8.30 13.23
C THR A 53 9.30 9.78 13.06
N ASN A 54 8.15 10.24 13.60
CA ASN A 54 7.61 11.59 13.40
C ASN A 54 7.43 11.97 11.91
N ARG A 55 7.29 10.98 11.02
CA ARG A 55 7.03 11.19 9.60
C ARG A 55 5.54 11.10 9.31
N PRO A 56 4.95 12.04 8.51
CA PRO A 56 3.55 11.97 8.14
C PRO A 56 3.27 10.73 7.26
N ILE A 57 2.02 10.29 7.26
CA ILE A 57 1.56 9.23 6.37
C ILE A 57 1.21 9.84 5.01
N LEU A 58 1.75 9.27 3.93
CA LEU A 58 1.37 9.54 2.56
C LEU A 58 0.51 8.38 2.06
N ALA A 59 -0.81 8.58 2.04
CA ALA A 59 -1.75 7.55 1.61
C ALA A 59 -2.12 7.71 0.14
N ASN A 60 -1.95 6.62 -0.63
CA ASN A 60 -2.34 6.50 -2.02
C ASN A 60 -3.64 5.71 -2.15
N PHE A 61 -4.74 6.39 -2.38
CA PHE A 61 -6.01 5.79 -2.76
C PHE A 61 -5.97 5.46 -4.26
N THR A 62 -5.98 4.17 -4.59
CA THR A 62 -5.67 3.69 -5.94
C THR A 62 -6.61 2.58 -6.41
N GLY A 63 -6.66 2.33 -7.70
CA GLY A 63 -7.32 1.18 -8.32
C GLY A 63 -6.31 0.42 -9.19
N SER A 64 -5.49 -0.43 -8.56
CA SER A 64 -4.28 -1.00 -9.14
C SER A 64 -4.53 -1.76 -10.45
N ASP A 65 -5.65 -2.47 -10.57
CA ASP A 65 -5.94 -3.34 -11.71
C ASP A 65 -6.76 -2.67 -12.83
N TRP A 66 -7.41 -1.52 -12.59
CA TRP A 66 -8.30 -0.87 -13.56
C TRP A 66 -8.00 0.61 -13.83
N CYS A 67 -7.41 1.37 -12.87
CA CYS A 67 -7.23 2.81 -12.99
C CYS A 67 -5.99 3.18 -13.83
N GLY A 68 -6.19 3.69 -15.02
CA GLY A 68 -5.08 4.07 -15.93
C GLY A 68 -4.18 5.18 -15.36
N TRP A 69 -4.77 6.22 -14.77
CA TRP A 69 -4.02 7.32 -14.15
C TRP A 69 -3.23 6.89 -12.90
N CYS A 70 -3.74 5.89 -12.15
CA CYS A 70 -3.02 5.31 -11.03
C CYS A 70 -1.77 4.56 -11.49
N LYS A 71 -1.89 3.76 -12.55
CA LYS A 71 -0.76 3.05 -13.16
C LYS A 71 0.28 4.03 -13.70
N ARG A 72 -0.17 5.13 -14.29
CA ARG A 72 0.70 6.17 -14.81
C ARG A 72 1.45 6.89 -13.69
N LEU A 73 0.77 7.30 -12.61
CA LEU A 73 1.40 7.90 -11.43
C LEU A 73 2.44 6.96 -10.81
N LYS A 74 2.10 5.67 -10.70
CA LYS A 74 3.05 4.67 -10.21
C LYS A 74 4.30 4.58 -11.08
N SER A 75 4.16 4.50 -12.41
CA SER A 75 5.29 4.35 -13.33
C SER A 75 6.13 5.61 -13.45
N GLU A 76 5.50 6.79 -13.50
CA GLU A 76 6.19 8.06 -13.74
C GLU A 76 6.76 8.70 -12.47
N VAL A 77 6.23 8.32 -11.29
CA VAL A 77 6.63 8.92 -10.01
C VAL A 77 7.05 7.86 -9.00
N PHE A 78 6.14 7.03 -8.51
CA PHE A 78 6.37 6.20 -7.33
C PHE A 78 7.44 5.11 -7.53
N ASN A 79 7.63 4.64 -8.77
CA ASN A 79 8.68 3.68 -9.09
C ASN A 79 10.04 4.34 -9.36
N GLN A 80 10.11 5.66 -9.45
CA GLN A 80 11.34 6.37 -9.77
C GLN A 80 12.26 6.47 -8.55
N PRO A 81 13.58 6.34 -8.73
CA PRO A 81 14.56 6.42 -7.64
C PRO A 81 14.41 7.69 -6.81
N ALA A 82 14.30 8.85 -7.45
CA ALA A 82 14.16 10.14 -6.77
C ALA A 82 12.97 10.20 -5.81
N PHE A 83 11.80 9.64 -6.18
CA PHE A 83 10.67 9.55 -5.26
C PHE A 83 10.94 8.55 -4.13
N LYS A 84 11.51 7.37 -4.44
CA LYS A 84 11.77 6.33 -3.44
C LYS A 84 12.75 6.78 -2.36
N GLU A 85 13.82 7.43 -2.77
CA GLU A 85 14.85 7.99 -1.86
C GLU A 85 14.23 9.06 -0.97
N TRP A 86 13.53 10.03 -1.56
CA TRP A 86 12.84 11.07 -0.80
C TRP A 86 11.79 10.47 0.17
N ALA A 87 10.96 9.54 -0.28
CA ALA A 87 9.90 8.96 0.53
C ALA A 87 10.44 8.18 1.73
N ALA A 88 11.54 7.46 1.56
CA ALA A 88 12.16 6.69 2.64
C ALA A 88 12.58 7.56 3.83
N GLU A 89 12.90 8.82 3.61
CA GLU A 89 13.32 9.75 4.64
C GLU A 89 12.16 10.60 5.21
N ASN A 90 11.18 10.92 4.38
CA ASN A 90 10.22 11.99 4.67
C ASN A 90 8.82 11.53 5.05
N VAL A 91 8.37 10.34 4.60
CA VAL A 91 6.98 9.89 4.80
C VAL A 91 6.88 8.41 5.15
N VAL A 92 5.74 8.00 5.66
CA VAL A 92 5.30 6.60 5.76
C VAL A 92 4.33 6.34 4.63
N LEU A 93 4.66 5.42 3.73
CA LEU A 93 3.84 5.11 2.56
C LEU A 93 2.72 4.13 2.91
N LEU A 94 1.46 4.50 2.61
CA LEU A 94 0.27 3.67 2.83
C LEU A 94 -0.49 3.51 1.51
N GLU A 95 -0.64 2.28 1.03
CA GLU A 95 -1.43 1.96 -0.15
C GLU A 95 -2.83 1.48 0.23
N LEU A 96 -3.84 2.17 -0.25
CA LEU A 96 -5.25 1.85 -0.10
C LEU A 96 -5.82 1.50 -1.47
N ASP A 97 -5.75 0.21 -1.81
CA ASP A 97 -6.18 -0.29 -3.13
C ASP A 97 -7.67 -0.64 -3.15
N TYR A 98 -8.33 -0.33 -4.25
CA TYR A 98 -9.74 -0.61 -4.54
C TYR A 98 -9.84 -1.40 -5.85
N PRO A 99 -9.36 -2.65 -5.88
CA PRO A 99 -9.33 -3.46 -7.09
C PRO A 99 -10.74 -3.89 -7.49
N ARG A 100 -10.93 -4.15 -8.80
CA ARG A 100 -12.20 -4.67 -9.37
C ARG A 100 -12.11 -6.12 -9.78
N ARG A 101 -10.89 -6.61 -10.06
CA ARG A 101 -10.64 -7.98 -10.55
C ARG A 101 -10.03 -8.88 -9.49
N THR A 102 -9.44 -8.31 -8.46
CA THR A 102 -8.80 -9.03 -7.37
C THR A 102 -9.57 -8.77 -6.07
N GLN A 103 -9.83 -9.81 -5.30
CA GLN A 103 -10.46 -9.66 -4.00
C GLN A 103 -9.40 -9.46 -2.92
N LEU A 104 -9.56 -8.43 -2.10
CA LEU A 104 -8.74 -8.22 -0.90
C LEU A 104 -9.37 -8.96 0.29
N PRO A 105 -8.59 -9.25 1.35
CA PRO A 105 -9.11 -9.74 2.61
C PRO A 105 -10.18 -8.79 3.20
N GLU A 106 -11.18 -9.34 3.89
CA GLU A 106 -12.32 -8.57 4.40
C GLU A 106 -11.90 -7.42 5.33
N ALA A 107 -10.92 -7.67 6.22
CA ALA A 107 -10.41 -6.64 7.13
C ALA A 107 -9.80 -5.45 6.36
N GLN A 108 -9.06 -5.74 5.29
CA GLN A 108 -8.46 -4.72 4.43
C GLN A 108 -9.52 -3.95 3.63
N GLN A 109 -10.53 -4.64 3.09
CA GLN A 109 -11.65 -3.99 2.40
C GLN A 109 -12.40 -3.03 3.33
N ARG A 110 -12.69 -3.46 4.55
CA ARG A 110 -13.36 -2.63 5.57
C ARG A 110 -12.54 -1.40 5.92
N GLN A 111 -11.26 -1.57 6.26
CA GLN A 111 -10.35 -0.45 6.51
C GLN A 111 -10.33 0.55 5.35
N ASN A 112 -10.18 0.05 4.12
CA ASN A 112 -10.09 0.91 2.95
C ASN A 112 -11.39 1.69 2.73
N ALA A 113 -12.56 1.05 2.92
CA ALA A 113 -13.86 1.72 2.82
C ALA A 113 -14.04 2.81 3.89
N GLU A 114 -13.65 2.55 5.13
CA GLU A 114 -13.71 3.52 6.23
C GLU A 114 -12.81 4.74 5.95
N LEU A 115 -11.57 4.50 5.48
CA LEU A 115 -10.65 5.58 5.13
C LEU A 115 -11.12 6.36 3.89
N GLN A 116 -11.67 5.69 2.87
CA GLN A 116 -12.26 6.36 1.73
C GLN A 116 -13.37 7.33 2.14
N GLN A 117 -14.24 6.90 3.06
CA GLN A 117 -15.31 7.73 3.59
C GLN A 117 -14.77 8.89 4.42
N ALA A 118 -13.82 8.63 5.33
CA ALA A 118 -13.23 9.64 6.21
C ALA A 118 -12.55 10.76 5.41
N PHE A 119 -11.80 10.41 4.36
CA PHE A 119 -11.13 11.36 3.47
C PHE A 119 -12.02 11.86 2.31
N ARG A 120 -13.27 11.43 2.23
CA ARG A 120 -14.23 11.79 1.16
C ARG A 120 -13.65 11.63 -0.24
N VAL A 121 -12.97 10.50 -0.47
CA VAL A 121 -12.35 10.20 -1.76
C VAL A 121 -13.39 9.78 -2.77
N THR A 122 -13.51 10.52 -3.87
CA THR A 122 -14.49 10.30 -4.94
C THR A 122 -13.87 9.89 -6.28
N GLY A 123 -12.54 9.89 -6.37
CA GLY A 123 -11.81 9.55 -7.60
C GLY A 123 -10.40 9.05 -7.34
N TYR A 124 -9.77 8.49 -8.37
CA TYR A 124 -8.45 7.88 -8.29
C TYR A 124 -7.53 8.31 -9.44
N PRO A 125 -6.21 8.48 -9.18
CA PRO A 125 -5.59 8.40 -7.86
C PRO A 125 -5.93 9.63 -7.01
N THR A 126 -6.04 9.44 -5.70
CA THR A 126 -6.04 10.54 -4.72
C THR A 126 -4.98 10.24 -3.67
N ILE A 127 -4.10 11.20 -3.43
CA ILE A 127 -3.01 11.09 -2.48
C ILE A 127 -3.25 12.11 -1.36
N TRP A 128 -3.27 11.64 -0.12
CA TRP A 128 -3.38 12.47 1.06
C TRP A 128 -2.11 12.39 1.90
N MET A 129 -1.68 13.53 2.44
CA MET A 129 -0.67 13.59 3.50
C MET A 129 -1.32 14.03 4.80
N PHE A 130 -1.07 13.25 5.87
CA PHE A 130 -1.69 13.49 7.17
C PHE A 130 -0.90 12.82 8.31
N ASP A 131 -1.17 13.28 9.53
CA ASP A 131 -0.86 12.54 10.75
C ASP A 131 -2.13 11.91 11.32
N LEU A 132 -1.94 10.86 12.09
CA LEU A 132 -2.96 10.24 12.91
C LEU A 132 -2.60 10.42 14.38
N ASP A 133 -3.63 10.65 15.20
CA ASP A 133 -3.55 10.60 16.65
C ASP A 133 -4.64 9.67 17.19
N LYS A 134 -4.44 9.13 18.38
CA LYS A 134 -5.36 8.19 19.02
C LYS A 134 -5.51 8.52 20.51
N PRO A 135 -6.01 9.73 20.85
CA PRO A 135 -5.99 10.26 22.21
C PRO A 135 -6.80 9.41 23.20
N ASP A 136 -7.84 8.73 22.72
CA ASP A 136 -8.65 7.81 23.52
C ASP A 136 -8.22 6.33 23.39
N GLY A 137 -7.16 6.05 22.63
CA GLY A 137 -6.69 4.70 22.30
C GLY A 137 -7.66 3.88 21.42
N LYS A 138 -8.76 4.46 20.97
CA LYS A 138 -9.83 3.75 20.24
C LYS A 138 -10.03 4.24 18.81
N ARG A 139 -10.13 5.55 18.61
CA ARG A 139 -10.43 6.15 17.30
C ARG A 139 -9.31 7.06 16.83
N PHE A 140 -9.00 6.96 15.54
CA PHE A 140 -8.09 7.90 14.92
C PHE A 140 -8.70 9.28 14.78
N GLN A 141 -7.94 10.29 15.14
CA GLN A 141 -8.12 11.69 14.73
C GLN A 141 -7.15 11.95 13.57
N ILE A 142 -7.64 12.62 12.53
CA ILE A 142 -6.88 12.87 11.31
C ILE A 142 -6.48 14.35 11.28
N GLN A 143 -5.18 14.61 11.24
CA GLN A 143 -4.61 15.92 10.96
C GLN A 143 -4.12 15.95 9.52
N ALA A 144 -4.91 16.48 8.61
CA ALA A 144 -4.58 16.51 7.18
C ALA A 144 -3.76 17.75 6.80
N TYR A 145 -2.71 17.56 5.98
CA TYR A 145 -1.82 18.62 5.50
C TYR A 145 -2.05 18.98 4.04
N GLY A 146 -2.66 18.09 3.27
CA GLY A 146 -3.03 18.37 1.88
C GLY A 146 -3.35 17.11 1.11
N LYS A 147 -3.86 17.33 -0.11
CA LYS A 147 -4.13 16.28 -1.08
C LYS A 147 -3.68 16.67 -2.48
N THR A 148 -3.36 15.64 -3.27
CA THR A 148 -3.05 15.77 -4.69
C THR A 148 -3.58 14.56 -5.45
N GLY A 149 -3.41 14.54 -6.77
CA GLY A 149 -3.71 13.42 -7.64
C GLY A 149 -2.55 13.16 -8.58
N TYR A 150 -2.83 12.65 -9.79
CA TYR A 150 -1.82 12.61 -10.84
C TYR A 150 -1.50 14.03 -11.31
N ALA A 151 -0.21 14.34 -11.37
CA ALA A 151 0.32 15.54 -12.01
C ALA A 151 1.49 15.16 -12.91
N SER A 152 1.55 15.72 -14.11
CA SER A 152 2.67 15.53 -15.03
C SER A 152 3.90 16.30 -14.60
N GLY A 153 5.08 15.83 -14.97
CA GLY A 153 6.36 16.52 -14.73
C GLY A 153 7.40 15.73 -13.96
N GLY A 154 7.14 14.43 -13.77
CA GLY A 154 8.11 13.52 -13.15
C GLY A 154 8.16 13.57 -11.63
N PRO A 155 9.07 12.77 -11.03
CA PRO A 155 9.13 12.59 -9.60
C PRO A 155 9.59 13.84 -8.86
N GLU A 156 10.51 14.62 -9.39
CA GLU A 156 11.07 15.82 -8.74
C GLU A 156 9.98 16.87 -8.53
N LYS A 157 9.23 17.20 -9.59
CA LYS A 157 8.13 18.15 -9.49
C LYS A 157 7.00 17.65 -8.59
N TYR A 158 6.79 16.34 -8.57
CA TYR A 158 5.79 15.74 -7.67
C TYR A 158 6.22 15.88 -6.21
N VAL A 159 7.48 15.59 -5.91
CA VAL A 159 8.11 15.76 -4.59
C VAL A 159 8.00 17.21 -4.11
N GLU A 160 8.29 18.22 -4.94
CA GLU A 160 8.11 19.64 -4.58
C GLU A 160 6.68 19.94 -4.08
N SER A 161 5.67 19.30 -4.67
CA SER A 161 4.29 19.48 -4.23
C SER A 161 4.01 18.82 -2.86
N LEU A 162 4.69 17.72 -2.55
CA LEU A 162 4.58 17.03 -1.28
C LEU A 162 5.37 17.74 -0.16
N GLU A 163 6.49 18.36 -0.48
CA GLU A 163 7.28 19.17 0.47
C GLU A 163 6.48 20.34 1.02
N LYS A 164 5.64 20.97 0.19
CA LYS A 164 4.70 22.02 0.67
C LYS A 164 3.72 21.50 1.72
N MET A 165 3.33 20.22 1.65
CA MET A 165 2.49 19.60 2.68
C MET A 165 3.27 19.32 3.96
N ILE A 166 4.55 18.93 3.85
CA ILE A 166 5.46 18.79 5.01
C ILE A 166 5.67 20.13 5.71
N GLU A 167 5.83 21.24 4.96
CA GLU A 167 5.91 22.56 5.54
C GLU A 167 4.66 22.93 6.35
N LEU A 168 3.46 22.54 5.87
CA LEU A 168 2.21 22.75 6.61
C LEU A 168 2.18 21.95 7.92
N LYS A 169 2.66 20.68 7.91
CA LYS A 169 2.86 19.91 9.13
C LYS A 169 3.74 20.65 10.12
N ASN A 170 4.92 21.09 9.69
CA ASN A 170 5.89 21.74 10.54
C ASN A 170 5.36 23.05 11.15
N LYS A 171 4.51 23.78 10.42
CA LYS A 171 3.83 24.99 10.94
C LYS A 171 2.71 24.71 11.94
N SER A 172 2.09 23.53 11.88
CA SER A 172 1.00 23.15 12.78
C SER A 172 1.49 22.67 14.16
N VAL A 173 2.78 22.32 14.28
CA VAL A 173 3.42 21.83 15.52
C VAL A 173 4.08 22.97 16.32
N ASN A 174 4.28 24.14 15.72
CA ASN A 174 4.83 25.34 16.35
C ASN A 174 3.71 26.30 16.75
#